data_f8e49d7a43ebe4e4ccd9945368998823
#
_entry.id   f8e49d7a43ebe4e4ccd9945368998823
#
_cell.length_a   1.000
_cell.length_b   1.000
_cell.length_c   1.000
_cell.angle_alpha   90.00
_cell.angle_beta   90.00
_cell.angle_gamma   90.00
#
_symmetry.space_group_name_H-M   'P 1'
#
loop_
_entity.id
_entity.type
_entity.pdbx_description
1 polymer ?
#
loop_
_entity_poly.entity_id
_entity_poly.type
_entity_poly.pdbx_seq_one_letter_code
_entity_poly.pdbx_strand_id
1 'polypeptide(L)'
;VQTCALPIYDPFNIHYTKNVSIQLDNKYEFGVHYGEGNNGIKYYFLHNAAIFPRPYPDLGPADIVRQMACFCKGSLQLLCDIKTIPALIVTNDWFTGFTPAYGKGGAFGDVFKGTTFLHICHNLEPSYEGRLYPNSNLANIYQFNPDWVIDPWWRVKILNPSRCAILLSDQWATVSNSYKQDLQRNSPLASLLNQKPHPFAYPNGIFKEKRLKTLLEKAGGDRKECKKYIQQKYFGYKDADYSVPVYSFVGRLTQQKGVLLILDAVEEIVRRTNGKVNILVGGMGNPSDPYVGQCINKINYLRSKYSYAFWANPFEFFTDGPKINLGSDFGLMPSLFEPGGIVQHEFFIAGTPVIAFKTGGLKDTVNEFRYDTNTGNGFTFESHNAYELIQAISRSLGLFQNKEKYEICRKNAKNSAIDVADVSRAWCKEFCRLKNKIFFNVKDAKNVEDNQIFELKRQNTDNTKEKEKEEKVDDGLIPFTFSYKFEKGKKLNNVFLCGSFTNWKEKIPLTFDPLTEKWSTIVRLPKGKHFYKYIVNNDWIINPSEPNEKGRDGIVNNFVEFK
;
A
#
# COMPACT_ATOMS: atom_id res chain seq x y z
N VAL A 1 -7.13 6.83 -11.88
CA VAL A 1 -7.26 7.67 -13.07
C VAL A 1 -8.08 6.91 -14.08
N GLN A 2 -9.38 7.19 -14.16
CA GLN A 2 -10.19 6.76 -15.29
C GLN A 2 -9.95 7.76 -16.41
N THR A 3 -9.17 7.35 -17.41
CA THR A 3 -9.11 8.07 -18.66
C THR A 3 -10.36 7.72 -19.46
N CYS A 4 -11.27 8.65 -19.52
CA CYS A 4 -12.28 8.93 -20.52
C CYS A 4 -12.89 7.80 -21.37
N ALA A 5 -13.91 7.14 -20.82
CA ALA A 5 -15.20 7.16 -21.51
C ALA A 5 -16.12 8.02 -20.63
N LEU A 6 -16.76 9.03 -21.17
CA LEU A 6 -17.83 9.73 -20.46
C LEU A 6 -18.80 8.65 -20.00
N PRO A 7 -19.10 8.54 -18.71
CA PRO A 7 -19.96 7.48 -18.22
C PRO A 7 -21.32 7.60 -18.89
N ILE A 8 -21.92 6.47 -19.26
CA ILE A 8 -23.29 6.39 -19.80
C ILE A 8 -24.29 7.04 -18.82
N TYR A 9 -23.91 7.09 -17.53
CA TYR A 9 -24.61 7.80 -16.47
C TYR A 9 -23.66 8.85 -15.88
N ASP A 10 -24.01 10.13 -16.03
CA ASP A 10 -23.25 11.27 -15.51
C ASP A 10 -23.91 11.87 -14.27
N PRO A 11 -23.58 11.35 -13.06
CA PRO A 11 -24.13 11.86 -11.81
C PRO A 11 -23.56 13.24 -11.41
N PHE A 12 -22.54 13.74 -12.15
CA PHE A 12 -21.83 14.99 -11.84
C PHE A 12 -22.12 16.09 -12.85
N ASN A 13 -23.00 15.85 -13.85
CA ASN A 13 -23.27 16.78 -14.94
C ASN A 13 -21.97 17.27 -15.62
N ILE A 14 -21.15 16.32 -16.08
CA ILE A 14 -19.84 16.61 -16.66
C ILE A 14 -20.02 17.30 -18.02
N HIS A 15 -19.44 18.48 -18.17
CA HIS A 15 -19.48 19.26 -19.39
C HIS A 15 -18.13 19.88 -19.72
N TYR A 16 -17.89 20.15 -21.00
CA TYR A 16 -16.70 20.85 -21.45
C TYR A 16 -16.71 22.30 -21.00
N THR A 17 -15.57 22.82 -20.58
CA THR A 17 -15.43 24.22 -20.13
C THR A 17 -14.46 25.03 -20.96
N LYS A 18 -13.25 24.54 -21.19
CA LYS A 18 -12.18 25.24 -21.88
C LYS A 18 -11.04 24.31 -22.31
N ASN A 19 -10.08 24.82 -23.05
CA ASN A 19 -8.82 24.15 -23.27
C ASN A 19 -7.74 24.64 -22.32
N VAL A 20 -6.81 23.75 -21.97
CA VAL A 20 -5.55 24.03 -21.29
C VAL A 20 -4.40 23.62 -22.21
N SER A 21 -3.41 24.49 -22.37
CA SER A 21 -2.22 24.21 -23.17
C SER A 21 -0.97 24.19 -22.29
N ILE A 22 -0.07 23.26 -22.59
CA ILE A 22 1.25 23.17 -21.96
C ILE A 22 2.33 23.04 -23.02
N GLN A 23 3.53 23.49 -22.69
CA GLN A 23 4.73 23.29 -23.49
C GLN A 23 5.61 22.22 -22.82
N LEU A 24 5.93 21.16 -23.56
CA LEU A 24 6.94 20.16 -23.27
C LEU A 24 7.85 20.01 -24.50
N ASP A 25 8.24 18.78 -24.88
CA ASP A 25 8.90 18.52 -26.17
C ASP A 25 8.09 19.05 -27.36
N ASN A 26 6.77 19.08 -27.21
CA ASN A 26 5.83 19.72 -28.12
C ASN A 26 4.81 20.54 -27.33
N LYS A 27 3.99 21.34 -28.04
CA LYS A 27 2.81 21.97 -27.47
C LYS A 27 1.69 20.93 -27.40
N TYR A 28 1.11 20.75 -26.21
CA TYR A 28 -0.02 19.85 -25.98
C TYR A 28 -1.23 20.64 -25.51
N GLU A 29 -2.40 20.28 -26.02
CA GLU A 29 -3.66 20.91 -25.69
C GLU A 29 -4.66 19.87 -25.19
N PHE A 30 -5.38 20.20 -24.11
CA PHE A 30 -6.33 19.30 -23.44
C PHE A 30 -7.66 20.00 -23.29
N GLY A 31 -8.74 19.33 -23.71
CA GLY A 31 -10.10 19.74 -23.33
C GLY A 31 -10.31 19.49 -21.84
N VAL A 32 -10.77 20.51 -21.14
CA VAL A 32 -11.13 20.41 -19.72
C VAL A 32 -12.62 20.21 -19.60
N HIS A 33 -13.00 19.11 -18.98
CA HIS A 33 -14.39 18.85 -18.58
C HIS A 33 -14.51 19.04 -17.09
N TYR A 34 -15.61 19.63 -16.67
CA TYR A 34 -15.91 19.95 -15.27
C TYR A 34 -17.21 19.27 -14.85
N GLY A 35 -17.26 18.82 -13.63
CA GLY A 35 -18.45 18.34 -12.97
C GLY A 35 -18.38 18.61 -11.48
N GLU A 36 -19.52 18.70 -10.82
CA GLU A 36 -19.61 18.93 -9.38
C GLU A 36 -20.48 17.85 -8.73
N GLY A 37 -19.95 17.23 -7.67
CA GLY A 37 -20.70 16.26 -6.88
C GLY A 37 -21.68 16.94 -5.93
N ASN A 38 -22.68 16.20 -5.47
CA ASN A 38 -23.69 16.68 -4.50
C ASN A 38 -23.09 17.17 -3.18
N ASN A 39 -21.82 16.88 -2.92
CA ASN A 39 -21.06 17.31 -1.73
C ASN A 39 -20.20 18.56 -1.98
N GLY A 40 -20.39 19.25 -3.12
CA GLY A 40 -19.61 20.42 -3.51
C GLY A 40 -18.19 20.13 -3.98
N ILE A 41 -17.81 18.86 -4.15
CA ILE A 41 -16.50 18.50 -4.70
C ILE A 41 -16.49 18.76 -6.20
N LYS A 42 -15.51 19.52 -6.63
CA LYS A 42 -15.28 19.86 -8.04
C LYS A 42 -14.36 18.85 -8.69
N TYR A 43 -14.80 18.30 -9.81
CA TYR A 43 -14.07 17.33 -10.61
C TYR A 43 -13.63 17.98 -11.92
N TYR A 44 -12.36 17.86 -12.25
CA TYR A 44 -11.80 18.33 -13.50
C TYR A 44 -11.15 17.16 -14.25
N PHE A 45 -11.49 17.01 -15.51
CA PHE A 45 -10.99 15.92 -16.36
C PHE A 45 -10.20 16.54 -17.52
N LEU A 46 -8.94 16.17 -17.66
CA LEU A 46 -8.11 16.53 -18.80
C LEU A 46 -8.33 15.49 -19.91
N HIS A 47 -8.84 15.92 -21.03
CA HIS A 47 -9.14 15.06 -22.17
C HIS A 47 -8.25 15.36 -23.37
N ASN A 48 -7.54 14.34 -23.85
CA ASN A 48 -6.88 14.29 -25.13
C ASN A 48 -6.74 12.81 -25.54
N ALA A 49 -7.53 12.35 -26.52
CA ALA A 49 -7.57 10.95 -26.91
C ALA A 49 -6.25 10.42 -27.50
N ALA A 50 -5.43 11.30 -28.10
CA ALA A 50 -4.11 10.90 -28.61
C ALA A 50 -3.09 10.65 -27.49
N ILE A 51 -3.20 11.38 -26.38
CA ILE A 51 -2.31 11.21 -25.22
C ILE A 51 -2.87 10.16 -24.24
N PHE A 52 -4.17 10.14 -23.99
CA PHE A 52 -4.86 9.25 -23.05
C PHE A 52 -5.88 8.35 -23.75
N PRO A 53 -5.45 7.40 -24.61
CA PRO A 53 -6.36 6.61 -25.44
C PRO A 53 -7.22 5.63 -24.61
N ARG A 54 -6.68 5.07 -23.56
CA ARG A 54 -7.36 4.12 -22.65
C ARG A 54 -6.61 3.97 -21.33
N PRO A 55 -7.26 3.46 -20.27
CA PRO A 55 -6.57 3.06 -19.04
C PRO A 55 -5.58 1.92 -19.31
N TYR A 56 -4.41 1.98 -18.66
CA TYR A 56 -3.35 0.97 -18.75
C TYR A 56 -2.99 0.59 -20.20
N PRO A 57 -2.61 1.57 -21.05
CA PRO A 57 -2.22 1.28 -22.41
C PRO A 57 -0.88 0.53 -22.41
N ASP A 58 -0.73 -0.37 -23.37
CA ASP A 58 0.56 -1.00 -23.66
C ASP A 58 1.39 -0.03 -24.51
N LEU A 59 2.23 0.75 -23.85
CA LEU A 59 3.03 1.82 -24.45
C LEU A 59 4.50 1.69 -24.07
N GLY A 60 5.36 2.19 -24.96
CA GLY A 60 6.79 2.31 -24.67
C GLY A 60 7.08 3.35 -23.57
N PRO A 61 8.30 3.29 -22.96
CA PRO A 61 8.67 4.20 -21.87
C PRO A 61 8.53 5.68 -22.19
N ALA A 62 8.84 6.10 -23.42
CA ALA A 62 8.74 7.50 -23.84
C ALA A 62 7.30 8.01 -23.83
N ASP A 63 6.34 7.19 -24.28
CA ASP A 63 4.94 7.59 -24.32
C ASP A 63 4.31 7.59 -22.93
N ILE A 64 4.70 6.64 -22.06
CA ILE A 64 4.30 6.65 -20.65
C ILE A 64 4.82 7.92 -19.96
N VAL A 65 6.09 8.28 -20.16
CA VAL A 65 6.68 9.51 -19.61
C VAL A 65 5.95 10.75 -20.15
N ARG A 66 5.59 10.76 -21.44
CA ARG A 66 4.82 11.85 -22.05
C ARG A 66 3.42 11.98 -21.44
N GLN A 67 2.72 10.87 -21.25
CA GLN A 67 1.41 10.86 -20.57
C GLN A 67 1.51 11.44 -19.15
N MET A 68 2.49 11.00 -18.36
CA MET A 68 2.72 11.50 -17.01
C MET A 68 3.05 12.99 -17.00
N ALA A 69 3.97 13.43 -17.87
CA ALA A 69 4.36 14.82 -17.99
C ALA A 69 3.16 15.70 -18.36
N CYS A 70 2.40 15.27 -19.36
CA CYS A 70 1.18 15.94 -19.79
C CYS A 70 0.14 16.04 -18.69
N PHE A 71 -0.14 14.95 -17.99
CA PHE A 71 -1.10 14.94 -16.90
C PHE A 71 -0.67 15.82 -15.72
N CYS A 72 0.56 15.66 -15.26
CA CYS A 72 1.07 16.37 -14.08
C CYS A 72 1.21 17.89 -14.34
N LYS A 73 1.84 18.27 -15.45
CA LYS A 73 2.01 19.70 -15.82
C LYS A 73 0.68 20.34 -16.21
N GLY A 74 -0.17 19.62 -16.97
CA GLY A 74 -1.49 20.08 -17.38
C GLY A 74 -2.43 20.33 -16.20
N SER A 75 -2.38 19.48 -15.17
CA SER A 75 -3.16 19.67 -13.94
C SER A 75 -2.76 20.94 -13.19
N LEU A 76 -1.45 21.22 -13.07
CA LEU A 76 -0.97 22.45 -12.44
C LEU A 76 -1.28 23.69 -13.30
N GLN A 77 -1.15 23.59 -14.64
CA GLN A 77 -1.53 24.67 -15.55
C GLN A 77 -3.02 25.01 -15.43
N LEU A 78 -3.87 23.99 -15.33
CA LEU A 78 -5.31 24.19 -15.09
C LEU A 78 -5.56 25.00 -13.81
N LEU A 79 -4.87 24.67 -12.70
CA LEU A 79 -5.00 25.43 -11.44
C LEU A 79 -4.61 26.90 -11.61
N CYS A 80 -3.55 27.19 -12.38
CA CYS A 80 -3.16 28.54 -12.73
C CYS A 80 -4.24 29.25 -13.55
N ASP A 81 -4.77 28.57 -14.58
CA ASP A 81 -5.76 29.13 -15.51
C ASP A 81 -7.11 29.43 -14.85
N ILE A 82 -7.51 28.64 -13.84
CA ILE A 82 -8.70 28.91 -13.04
C ILE A 82 -8.42 29.78 -11.80
N LYS A 83 -7.19 30.28 -11.67
CA LYS A 83 -6.72 31.15 -10.58
C LYS A 83 -6.98 30.55 -9.19
N THR A 84 -6.84 29.24 -9.07
CA THR A 84 -7.05 28.52 -7.81
C THR A 84 -5.76 27.80 -7.42
N ILE A 85 -4.98 28.41 -6.53
CA ILE A 85 -3.74 27.79 -6.05
C ILE A 85 -4.01 27.17 -4.67
N PRO A 86 -4.02 25.82 -4.58
CA PRO A 86 -4.37 25.15 -3.34
C PRO A 86 -3.24 25.24 -2.31
N ALA A 87 -3.60 25.27 -1.03
CA ALA A 87 -2.63 25.22 0.06
C ALA A 87 -1.95 23.84 0.16
N LEU A 88 -2.64 22.77 -0.27
CA LEU A 88 -2.16 21.40 -0.26
C LEU A 88 -2.54 20.70 -1.57
N ILE A 89 -1.57 20.05 -2.21
CA ILE A 89 -1.77 19.15 -3.35
C ILE A 89 -1.45 17.72 -2.88
N VAL A 90 -2.40 16.81 -3.05
CA VAL A 90 -2.23 15.38 -2.77
C VAL A 90 -2.07 14.64 -4.09
N THR A 91 -0.97 13.92 -4.22
CA THR A 91 -0.67 13.08 -5.38
C THR A 91 -0.73 11.61 -5.00
N ASN A 92 -1.16 10.75 -5.93
CA ASN A 92 -1.36 9.32 -5.66
C ASN A 92 -0.59 8.47 -6.65
N ASP A 93 0.26 7.58 -6.16
CA ASP A 93 1.06 6.63 -6.91
C ASP A 93 1.93 7.23 -8.01
N TRP A 94 2.67 6.40 -8.70
CA TRP A 94 3.70 6.76 -9.65
C TRP A 94 3.24 7.67 -10.81
N PHE A 95 2.01 7.50 -11.30
CA PHE A 95 1.52 8.24 -12.45
C PHE A 95 1.42 9.75 -12.20
N THR A 96 1.21 10.15 -10.95
CA THR A 96 1.18 11.56 -10.52
C THR A 96 2.54 12.07 -10.02
N GLY A 97 3.58 11.24 -10.14
CA GLY A 97 4.88 11.43 -9.51
C GLY A 97 5.67 12.66 -9.99
N PHE A 98 5.36 13.21 -11.16
CA PHE A 98 6.00 14.42 -11.69
C PHE A 98 5.37 15.72 -11.20
N THR A 99 4.20 15.65 -10.54
CA THR A 99 3.49 16.86 -10.07
C THR A 99 4.34 17.73 -9.14
N PRO A 100 4.98 17.22 -8.07
CA PRO A 100 5.82 18.04 -7.21
C PRO A 100 7.08 18.55 -7.94
N ALA A 101 7.60 17.84 -8.95
CA ALA A 101 8.72 18.32 -9.75
C ALA A 101 8.36 19.58 -10.55
N TYR A 102 7.21 19.60 -11.19
CA TYR A 102 6.73 20.78 -11.88
C TYR A 102 6.36 21.92 -10.91
N GLY A 103 5.71 21.60 -9.79
CA GLY A 103 5.28 22.60 -8.82
C GLY A 103 6.43 23.30 -8.10
N LYS A 104 7.51 22.58 -7.80
CA LYS A 104 8.67 23.11 -7.06
C LYS A 104 9.89 23.39 -7.92
N GLY A 105 9.96 22.79 -9.11
CA GLY A 105 11.14 22.87 -9.99
C GLY A 105 11.20 24.09 -10.90
N GLY A 106 10.39 25.12 -10.65
CA GLY A 106 10.45 26.37 -11.38
C GLY A 106 9.64 26.42 -12.67
N ALA A 107 8.95 25.34 -13.08
CA ALA A 107 8.13 25.32 -14.29
C ALA A 107 6.96 26.34 -14.27
N PHE A 108 6.57 26.79 -13.08
CA PHE A 108 5.54 27.81 -12.83
C PHE A 108 6.07 28.98 -11.99
N GLY A 109 7.39 29.22 -11.97
CA GLY A 109 8.00 30.22 -11.10
C GLY A 109 7.64 29.98 -9.62
N ASP A 110 7.24 31.03 -8.92
CA ASP A 110 6.90 31.01 -7.49
C ASP A 110 5.41 30.69 -7.19
N VAL A 111 4.60 30.38 -8.21
CA VAL A 111 3.14 30.19 -8.05
C VAL A 111 2.79 29.17 -6.98
N PHE A 112 3.50 28.03 -6.92
CA PHE A 112 3.26 26.96 -5.96
C PHE A 112 4.21 26.98 -4.75
N LYS A 113 4.96 28.07 -4.52
CA LYS A 113 5.92 28.17 -3.41
C LYS A 113 5.28 27.95 -2.03
N GLY A 114 4.03 28.41 -1.85
CA GLY A 114 3.26 28.23 -0.62
C GLY A 114 2.46 26.93 -0.55
N THR A 115 2.48 26.12 -1.61
CA THR A 115 1.73 24.87 -1.68
C THR A 115 2.52 23.73 -1.04
N THR A 116 1.90 22.98 -0.17
CA THR A 116 2.45 21.72 0.37
C THR A 116 2.10 20.58 -0.57
N PHE A 117 3.07 19.72 -0.88
CA PHE A 117 2.86 18.50 -1.67
C PHE A 117 2.93 17.28 -0.76
N LEU A 118 1.84 16.51 -0.74
CA LEU A 118 1.74 15.23 -0.06
C LEU A 118 1.62 14.12 -1.09
N HIS A 119 2.49 13.11 -1.02
CA HIS A 119 2.43 11.94 -1.90
C HIS A 119 1.93 10.71 -1.16
N ILE A 120 0.88 10.06 -1.69
CA ILE A 120 0.33 8.82 -1.13
C ILE A 120 0.80 7.65 -1.99
N CYS A 121 1.54 6.73 -1.37
CA CYS A 121 1.97 5.49 -1.97
C CYS A 121 0.96 4.38 -1.64
N HIS A 122 0.07 4.05 -2.57
CA HIS A 122 -0.88 2.93 -2.39
C HIS A 122 -0.21 1.59 -2.59
N ASN A 123 0.74 1.52 -3.54
CA ASN A 123 1.56 0.35 -3.77
C ASN A 123 2.93 0.76 -4.32
N LEU A 124 3.98 0.53 -3.55
CA LEU A 124 5.37 0.87 -3.88
C LEU A 124 6.24 -0.39 -4.07
N GLU A 125 5.63 -1.52 -4.38
CA GLU A 125 6.38 -2.70 -4.78
C GLU A 125 7.10 -2.44 -6.10
N PRO A 126 8.30 -3.02 -6.34
CA PRO A 126 9.10 -2.75 -7.54
C PRO A 126 8.36 -2.90 -8.87
N SER A 127 7.38 -3.81 -8.93
CA SER A 127 6.51 -4.00 -10.11
C SER A 127 5.38 -2.96 -10.23
N TYR A 128 5.15 -2.13 -9.20
CA TYR A 128 4.06 -1.15 -9.14
C TYR A 128 4.52 0.28 -8.90
N GLU A 129 5.79 0.52 -8.61
CA GLU A 129 6.31 1.87 -8.36
C GLU A 129 6.55 2.69 -9.65
N GLY A 130 6.19 2.14 -10.80
CA GLY A 130 6.24 2.84 -12.09
C GLY A 130 7.64 2.89 -12.71
N ARG A 131 8.56 1.98 -12.38
CA ARG A 131 9.88 1.92 -13.00
C ARG A 131 9.80 1.75 -14.50
N LEU A 132 10.53 2.60 -15.23
CA LEU A 132 10.66 2.56 -16.67
C LEU A 132 12.12 2.35 -17.06
N TYR A 133 12.35 1.59 -18.10
CA TYR A 133 13.67 1.21 -18.59
C TYR A 133 13.92 1.75 -20.00
N PRO A 134 14.04 3.08 -20.18
CA PRO A 134 14.27 3.69 -21.48
C PRO A 134 15.73 3.58 -21.90
N ASN A 135 15.97 3.68 -23.22
CA ASN A 135 17.31 3.75 -23.77
C ASN A 135 18.02 5.10 -23.52
N SER A 136 17.28 6.13 -23.13
CA SER A 136 17.76 7.47 -22.80
C SER A 136 17.11 7.99 -21.52
N ASN A 137 17.55 9.14 -21.03
CA ASN A 137 16.96 9.77 -19.85
C ASN A 137 15.61 10.48 -20.10
N LEU A 138 15.19 10.62 -21.36
CA LEU A 138 13.93 11.28 -21.78
C LEU A 138 13.72 12.70 -21.22
N ALA A 139 14.79 13.40 -20.83
CA ALA A 139 14.73 14.72 -20.20
C ALA A 139 14.11 15.78 -21.12
N ASN A 140 14.22 15.60 -22.45
CA ASN A 140 13.57 16.43 -23.44
C ASN A 140 12.02 16.39 -23.35
N ILE A 141 11.46 15.28 -22.84
CA ILE A 141 10.01 15.11 -22.67
C ILE A 141 9.56 15.70 -21.35
N TYR A 142 10.13 15.29 -20.21
CA TYR A 142 9.64 15.75 -18.89
C TYR A 142 10.19 17.10 -18.46
N GLN A 143 11.31 17.60 -19.00
CA GLN A 143 11.83 18.96 -18.87
C GLN A 143 12.09 19.46 -17.43
N PHE A 144 12.55 18.59 -16.55
CA PHE A 144 13.08 18.96 -15.23
C PHE A 144 14.39 18.22 -14.95
N ASN A 145 15.02 18.48 -13.79
CA ASN A 145 16.31 17.87 -13.44
C ASN A 145 16.23 16.33 -13.45
N PRO A 146 17.00 15.64 -14.32
CA PRO A 146 17.01 14.18 -14.40
C PRO A 146 17.35 13.47 -13.08
N ASP A 147 18.15 14.08 -12.20
CA ASP A 147 18.55 13.50 -10.92
C ASP A 147 17.38 13.28 -9.95
N TRP A 148 16.25 13.94 -10.20
CA TRP A 148 15.04 13.75 -9.38
C TRP A 148 14.32 12.45 -9.70
N VAL A 149 14.42 11.98 -10.95
CA VAL A 149 13.67 10.80 -11.44
C VAL A 149 14.56 9.61 -11.76
N ILE A 150 15.82 9.83 -12.13
CA ILE A 150 16.74 8.72 -12.44
C ILE A 150 17.17 8.07 -11.13
N ASP A 151 17.03 6.73 -11.07
CA ASP A 151 17.50 5.96 -9.94
C ASP A 151 19.03 5.81 -10.00
N PRO A 152 19.79 6.35 -9.02
CA PRO A 152 21.25 6.36 -9.06
C PRO A 152 21.90 4.99 -8.78
N TRP A 153 21.12 4.02 -8.29
CA TRP A 153 21.64 2.75 -7.77
C TRP A 153 21.86 1.65 -8.81
N TRP A 154 21.33 1.84 -10.03
CA TRP A 154 21.38 0.83 -11.06
C TRP A 154 22.37 1.17 -12.18
N ARG A 155 23.01 0.15 -12.73
CA ARG A 155 23.94 0.30 -13.88
C ARG A 155 23.23 0.76 -15.16
N VAL A 156 21.94 0.47 -15.26
CA VAL A 156 21.06 0.91 -16.34
C VAL A 156 20.27 2.14 -15.88
N LYS A 157 19.96 3.04 -16.81
CA LYS A 157 19.13 4.19 -16.49
C LYS A 157 17.69 3.74 -16.23
N ILE A 158 17.27 3.90 -15.00
CA ILE A 158 15.89 3.62 -14.59
C ILE A 158 15.24 4.95 -14.25
N LEU A 159 14.14 5.25 -14.93
CA LEU A 159 13.26 6.34 -14.50
C LEU A 159 12.29 5.79 -13.45
N ASN A 160 12.31 6.39 -12.28
CA ASN A 160 11.43 6.02 -11.17
C ASN A 160 10.58 7.22 -10.73
N PRO A 161 9.35 7.35 -11.23
CA PRO A 161 8.44 8.44 -10.88
C PRO A 161 8.09 8.48 -9.40
N SER A 162 7.97 7.34 -8.73
CA SER A 162 7.71 7.29 -7.28
C SER A 162 8.88 7.88 -6.50
N ARG A 163 10.12 7.64 -6.96
CA ARG A 163 11.30 8.30 -6.39
C ARG A 163 11.20 9.82 -6.52
N CYS A 164 10.85 10.31 -7.71
CA CYS A 164 10.67 11.73 -7.96
C CYS A 164 9.61 12.35 -7.02
N ALA A 165 8.46 11.68 -6.90
CA ALA A 165 7.39 12.12 -6.04
C ALA A 165 7.81 12.20 -4.56
N ILE A 166 8.43 11.15 -4.01
CA ILE A 166 8.86 11.08 -2.61
C ILE A 166 9.96 12.12 -2.33
N LEU A 167 10.93 12.24 -3.23
CA LEU A 167 12.03 13.18 -3.09
C LEU A 167 11.53 14.63 -2.96
N LEU A 168 10.59 15.03 -3.80
CA LEU A 168 10.18 16.43 -3.95
C LEU A 168 8.92 16.79 -3.17
N SER A 169 8.13 15.83 -2.73
CA SER A 169 7.00 16.10 -1.83
C SER A 169 7.49 16.52 -0.45
N ASP A 170 6.70 17.36 0.25
CA ASP A 170 6.99 17.75 1.62
C ASP A 170 6.79 16.59 2.59
N GLN A 171 5.85 15.71 2.27
CA GLN A 171 5.53 14.54 3.06
C GLN A 171 5.03 13.39 2.19
N TRP A 172 5.14 12.17 2.70
CA TRP A 172 4.53 10.99 2.11
C TRP A 172 3.64 10.25 3.12
N ALA A 173 2.72 9.47 2.59
CA ALA A 173 1.82 8.63 3.34
C ALA A 173 1.56 7.31 2.61
N THR A 174 0.96 6.35 3.31
CA THR A 174 0.54 5.08 2.71
C THR A 174 -0.74 4.55 3.35
N VAL A 175 -1.12 3.33 3.02
CA VAL A 175 -2.46 2.77 3.27
C VAL A 175 -2.53 1.76 4.42
N SER A 176 -1.44 1.52 5.15
CA SER A 176 -1.46 0.74 6.40
C SER A 176 -0.19 0.97 7.22
N ASN A 177 -0.27 0.82 8.55
CA ASN A 177 0.89 1.02 9.43
C ASN A 177 1.94 -0.07 9.23
N SER A 178 1.54 -1.32 9.07
CA SER A 178 2.47 -2.40 8.78
C SER A 178 3.18 -2.17 7.45
N TYR A 179 2.45 -1.78 6.40
CA TYR A 179 3.07 -1.49 5.10
C TYR A 179 4.01 -0.28 5.17
N LYS A 180 3.66 0.77 5.93
CA LYS A 180 4.57 1.89 6.19
C LYS A 180 5.90 1.42 6.77
N GLN A 181 5.86 0.55 7.77
CA GLN A 181 7.07 -0.02 8.39
C GLN A 181 7.87 -0.88 7.41
N ASP A 182 7.18 -1.67 6.60
CA ASP A 182 7.81 -2.51 5.58
C ASP A 182 8.51 -1.63 4.52
N LEU A 183 7.86 -0.57 4.06
CA LEU A 183 8.45 0.39 3.12
C LEU A 183 9.69 1.07 3.69
N GLN A 184 9.65 1.50 4.96
CA GLN A 184 10.77 2.15 5.62
C GLN A 184 11.97 1.21 5.86
N ARG A 185 11.74 -0.11 5.92
CA ARG A 185 12.79 -1.12 6.15
C ARG A 185 13.30 -1.75 4.86
N ASN A 186 12.41 -2.12 3.97
CA ASN A 186 12.68 -3.09 2.89
C ASN A 186 12.56 -2.49 1.49
N SER A 187 11.92 -1.32 1.32
CA SER A 187 11.77 -0.71 -0.01
C SER A 187 13.14 -0.30 -0.59
N PRO A 188 13.36 -0.45 -1.89
CA PRO A 188 14.50 0.18 -2.57
C PRO A 188 14.57 1.70 -2.36
N LEU A 189 13.44 2.35 -2.02
CA LEU A 189 13.35 3.78 -1.72
C LEU A 189 13.40 4.09 -0.21
N ALA A 190 13.71 3.11 0.66
CA ALA A 190 13.70 3.28 2.12
C ALA A 190 14.54 4.46 2.59
N SER A 191 15.70 4.72 1.98
CA SER A 191 16.56 5.85 2.31
C SER A 191 15.87 7.21 2.10
N LEU A 192 15.08 7.35 1.03
CA LEU A 192 14.30 8.58 0.78
C LEU A 192 13.09 8.69 1.69
N LEU A 193 12.39 7.58 1.90
CA LEU A 193 11.22 7.52 2.77
C LEU A 193 11.56 7.91 4.22
N ASN A 194 12.72 7.48 4.71
CA ASN A 194 13.20 7.78 6.06
C ASN A 194 13.75 9.22 6.23
N GLN A 195 13.97 9.96 5.15
CA GLN A 195 14.35 11.37 5.23
C GLN A 195 13.16 12.28 5.61
N LYS A 196 11.92 11.81 5.40
CA LYS A 196 10.73 12.61 5.74
C LYS A 196 10.29 12.28 7.17
N PRO A 197 10.22 13.28 8.07
CA PRO A 197 9.80 13.04 9.45
C PRO A 197 8.31 12.71 9.53
N HIS A 198 7.96 11.80 10.43
CA HIS A 198 6.57 11.48 10.77
C HIS A 198 5.65 11.13 9.58
N PRO A 199 6.03 10.17 8.72
CA PRO A 199 5.12 9.69 7.69
C PRO A 199 3.92 9.00 8.35
N PHE A 200 2.76 9.11 7.73
CA PHE A 200 1.54 8.54 8.29
C PHE A 200 0.90 7.52 7.36
N ALA A 201 0.01 6.72 7.91
CA ALA A 201 -0.67 5.68 7.17
C ALA A 201 -2.13 5.57 7.65
N TYR A 202 -3.04 5.57 6.70
CA TYR A 202 -4.46 5.34 6.95
C TYR A 202 -5.00 4.31 5.97
N PRO A 203 -5.78 3.33 6.46
CA PRO A 203 -6.33 2.29 5.60
C PRO A 203 -7.31 2.86 4.60
N ASN A 204 -7.51 2.13 3.50
CA ASN A 204 -8.62 2.40 2.59
C ASN A 204 -9.92 1.97 3.26
N GLY A 205 -10.80 2.93 3.52
CA GLY A 205 -12.15 2.65 4.03
C GLY A 205 -13.12 2.35 2.89
N ILE A 206 -14.27 1.77 3.24
CA ILE A 206 -15.40 1.56 2.34
C ILE A 206 -16.60 2.39 2.80
N PHE A 207 -17.52 2.72 1.89
CA PHE A 207 -18.82 3.31 2.25
C PHE A 207 -19.68 2.22 2.89
N LYS A 208 -19.50 1.97 4.19
CA LYS A 208 -19.98 0.80 4.92
C LYS A 208 -21.48 0.60 4.77
N GLU A 209 -22.29 1.63 5.06
CA GLU A 209 -23.75 1.54 4.94
C GLU A 209 -24.22 1.30 3.50
N LYS A 210 -23.68 2.07 2.54
CA LYS A 210 -24.01 1.94 1.13
C LYS A 210 -23.61 0.57 0.58
N ARG A 211 -22.41 0.09 0.94
CA ARG A 211 -21.93 -1.23 0.50
C ARG A 211 -22.74 -2.35 1.10
N LEU A 212 -23.08 -2.28 2.40
CA LEU A 212 -23.94 -3.27 3.05
C LEU A 212 -25.33 -3.31 2.41
N LYS A 213 -25.95 -2.15 2.15
CA LYS A 213 -27.25 -2.06 1.46
C LYS A 213 -27.16 -2.73 0.08
N THR A 214 -26.17 -2.33 -0.73
CA THR A 214 -25.95 -2.91 -2.07
C THR A 214 -25.69 -4.42 -2.01
N LEU A 215 -24.92 -4.89 -1.02
CA LEU A 215 -24.65 -6.31 -0.83
C LEU A 215 -25.95 -7.07 -0.57
N LEU A 216 -26.79 -6.61 0.36
CA LEU A 216 -28.04 -7.28 0.71
C LEU A 216 -29.05 -7.26 -0.46
N GLU A 217 -29.18 -6.13 -1.14
CA GLU A 217 -30.05 -6.01 -2.34
C GLU A 217 -29.63 -6.97 -3.45
N LYS A 218 -28.34 -7.02 -3.77
CA LYS A 218 -27.81 -7.87 -4.84
C LYS A 218 -27.70 -9.35 -4.46
N ALA A 219 -27.52 -9.66 -3.17
CA ALA A 219 -27.55 -11.03 -2.68
C ALA A 219 -28.95 -11.64 -2.82
N GLY A 220 -30.01 -10.85 -2.66
CA GLY A 220 -31.39 -11.27 -2.88
C GLY A 220 -31.85 -12.39 -1.94
N GLY A 221 -31.27 -12.48 -0.73
CA GLY A 221 -31.59 -13.48 0.26
C GLY A 221 -30.71 -13.34 1.51
N ASP A 222 -31.00 -14.13 2.51
CA ASP A 222 -30.18 -14.21 3.72
C ASP A 222 -28.90 -15.05 3.51
N ARG A 223 -28.10 -15.16 4.56
CA ARG A 223 -26.85 -15.94 4.51
C ARG A 223 -27.08 -17.42 4.22
N LYS A 224 -28.13 -18.02 4.78
CA LYS A 224 -28.42 -19.44 4.55
C LYS A 224 -28.84 -19.69 3.11
N GLU A 225 -29.68 -18.84 2.56
CA GLU A 225 -30.09 -18.89 1.16
C GLU A 225 -28.92 -18.70 0.21
N CYS A 226 -28.01 -17.75 0.52
CA CYS A 226 -26.79 -17.56 -0.26
C CYS A 226 -25.85 -18.76 -0.17
N LYS A 227 -25.68 -19.38 1.00
CA LYS A 227 -24.89 -20.60 1.14
C LYS A 227 -25.50 -21.76 0.37
N LYS A 228 -26.82 -21.96 0.45
CA LYS A 228 -27.56 -22.95 -0.36
C LYS A 228 -27.29 -22.72 -1.85
N TYR A 229 -27.41 -21.47 -2.31
CA TYR A 229 -27.13 -21.11 -3.69
C TYR A 229 -25.71 -21.50 -4.12
N ILE A 230 -24.68 -21.18 -3.30
CA ILE A 230 -23.29 -21.55 -3.59
C ILE A 230 -23.14 -23.06 -3.73
N GLN A 231 -23.67 -23.82 -2.78
CA GLN A 231 -23.56 -25.27 -2.76
C GLN A 231 -24.26 -25.92 -3.96
N GLN A 232 -25.44 -25.44 -4.31
CA GLN A 232 -26.19 -25.94 -5.48
C GLN A 232 -25.50 -25.58 -6.79
N LYS A 233 -25.12 -24.30 -6.97
CA LYS A 233 -24.57 -23.81 -8.24
C LYS A 233 -23.18 -24.36 -8.54
N TYR A 234 -22.30 -24.37 -7.55
CA TYR A 234 -20.89 -24.64 -7.75
C TYR A 234 -20.45 -26.06 -7.38
N PHE A 235 -21.19 -26.74 -6.50
CA PHE A 235 -20.82 -28.06 -5.98
C PHE A 235 -21.87 -29.14 -6.24
N GLY A 236 -22.98 -28.80 -6.90
CA GLY A 236 -23.99 -29.78 -7.33
C GLY A 236 -24.84 -30.36 -6.22
N TYR A 237 -24.94 -29.71 -5.08
CA TYR A 237 -25.80 -30.15 -3.97
C TYR A 237 -27.28 -30.10 -4.39
N LYS A 238 -28.05 -31.14 -4.07
CA LYS A 238 -29.52 -31.12 -4.20
C LYS A 238 -30.11 -30.26 -3.07
N ASP A 239 -29.73 -30.59 -1.85
CA ASP A 239 -30.12 -29.89 -0.63
C ASP A 239 -28.87 -29.32 0.05
N ALA A 240 -29.04 -28.16 0.71
CA ALA A 240 -27.92 -27.52 1.38
C ALA A 240 -27.45 -28.29 2.62
N ASP A 241 -26.15 -28.51 2.73
CA ASP A 241 -25.53 -29.02 3.96
C ASP A 241 -24.82 -27.88 4.72
N TYR A 242 -25.50 -27.34 5.71
CA TYR A 242 -24.97 -26.24 6.53
C TYR A 242 -23.86 -26.68 7.50
N SER A 243 -23.60 -28.00 7.62
CA SER A 243 -22.46 -28.50 8.37
C SER A 243 -21.14 -28.48 7.61
N VAL A 244 -21.21 -28.32 6.28
CA VAL A 244 -20.05 -28.20 5.39
C VAL A 244 -19.65 -26.73 5.26
N PRO A 245 -18.44 -26.33 5.69
CA PRO A 245 -17.99 -24.94 5.56
C PRO A 245 -17.65 -24.57 4.12
N VAL A 246 -17.94 -23.31 3.75
CA VAL A 246 -17.61 -22.70 2.45
C VAL A 246 -16.46 -21.71 2.63
N TYR A 247 -15.35 -21.97 1.98
CA TYR A 247 -14.19 -21.08 1.86
C TYR A 247 -14.17 -20.44 0.48
N SER A 248 -14.04 -19.14 0.39
CA SER A 248 -14.01 -18.47 -0.92
C SER A 248 -12.85 -17.50 -1.08
N PHE A 249 -12.27 -17.51 -2.27
CA PHE A 249 -11.34 -16.51 -2.75
C PHE A 249 -11.98 -15.74 -3.91
N VAL A 250 -11.92 -14.41 -3.83
CA VAL A 250 -12.41 -13.51 -4.89
C VAL A 250 -11.30 -12.51 -5.22
N GLY A 251 -10.73 -12.57 -6.41
CA GLY A 251 -9.64 -11.68 -6.77
C GLY A 251 -9.00 -12.02 -8.12
N ARG A 252 -8.03 -11.21 -8.53
CA ARG A 252 -7.24 -11.51 -9.73
C ARG A 252 -6.34 -12.73 -9.50
N LEU A 253 -6.15 -13.55 -10.54
CA LEU A 253 -5.18 -14.63 -10.51
C LEU A 253 -3.80 -14.07 -10.82
N THR A 254 -3.12 -13.60 -9.79
CA THR A 254 -1.76 -13.06 -9.87
C THR A 254 -0.90 -13.62 -8.75
N GLN A 255 0.41 -13.65 -8.95
CA GLN A 255 1.35 -14.08 -7.91
C GLN A 255 1.17 -13.28 -6.63
N GLN A 256 0.92 -11.98 -6.75
CA GLN A 256 0.61 -11.11 -5.61
C GLN A 256 -0.53 -11.66 -4.76
N LYS A 257 -1.59 -12.18 -5.36
CA LYS A 257 -2.78 -12.67 -4.64
C LYS A 257 -2.62 -14.08 -4.07
N GLY A 258 -1.52 -14.77 -4.40
CA GLY A 258 -1.15 -16.04 -3.77
C GLY A 258 -2.09 -17.21 -4.09
N VAL A 259 -2.74 -17.22 -5.24
CA VAL A 259 -3.77 -18.23 -5.58
C VAL A 259 -3.20 -19.64 -5.59
N LEU A 260 -1.98 -19.83 -6.11
CA LEU A 260 -1.32 -21.15 -6.10
C LEU A 260 -1.23 -21.73 -4.69
N LEU A 261 -1.08 -20.90 -3.65
CA LEU A 261 -1.03 -21.37 -2.27
C LEU A 261 -2.34 -22.06 -1.86
N ILE A 262 -3.48 -21.50 -2.28
CA ILE A 262 -4.80 -22.17 -2.07
C ILE A 262 -4.84 -23.49 -2.82
N LEU A 263 -4.47 -23.45 -4.12
CA LEU A 263 -4.53 -24.64 -4.98
C LEU A 263 -3.62 -25.78 -4.47
N ASP A 264 -2.46 -25.45 -3.90
CA ASP A 264 -1.53 -26.40 -3.29
C ASP A 264 -2.09 -27.01 -1.99
N ALA A 265 -2.95 -26.29 -1.30
CA ALA A 265 -3.54 -26.75 -0.04
C ALA A 265 -4.80 -27.61 -0.23
N VAL A 266 -5.49 -27.56 -1.37
CA VAL A 266 -6.81 -28.18 -1.59
C VAL A 266 -6.83 -29.68 -1.25
N GLU A 267 -5.88 -30.46 -1.78
CA GLU A 267 -5.88 -31.92 -1.59
C GLU A 267 -5.79 -32.31 -0.12
N GLU A 268 -4.91 -31.64 0.61
CA GLU A 268 -4.74 -31.93 2.05
C GLU A 268 -5.95 -31.45 2.87
N ILE A 269 -6.56 -30.31 2.51
CA ILE A 269 -7.78 -29.83 3.16
C ILE A 269 -8.92 -30.82 2.93
N VAL A 270 -9.13 -31.27 1.70
CA VAL A 270 -10.17 -32.27 1.35
C VAL A 270 -9.94 -33.58 2.11
N ARG A 271 -8.69 -34.03 2.19
CA ARG A 271 -8.31 -35.22 2.95
C ARG A 271 -8.63 -35.08 4.44
N ARG A 272 -8.24 -33.97 5.08
CA ARG A 272 -8.46 -33.72 6.53
C ARG A 272 -9.94 -33.59 6.89
N THR A 273 -10.75 -33.13 5.96
CA THR A 273 -12.19 -32.93 6.16
C THR A 273 -13.03 -34.12 5.68
N ASN A 274 -12.41 -35.22 5.22
CA ASN A 274 -13.08 -36.33 4.56
C ASN A 274 -14.06 -35.86 3.46
N GLY A 275 -13.64 -34.83 2.69
CA GLY A 275 -14.44 -34.24 1.63
C GLY A 275 -15.54 -33.27 2.08
N LYS A 276 -15.75 -33.09 3.40
CA LYS A 276 -16.77 -32.17 3.94
C LYS A 276 -16.27 -30.72 4.00
N VAL A 277 -16.00 -30.16 2.86
CA VAL A 277 -15.56 -28.77 2.66
C VAL A 277 -15.94 -28.31 1.26
N ASN A 278 -16.26 -27.03 1.11
CA ASN A 278 -16.43 -26.40 -0.18
C ASN A 278 -15.38 -25.28 -0.32
N ILE A 279 -14.53 -25.37 -1.34
CA ILE A 279 -13.50 -24.37 -1.65
C ILE A 279 -13.81 -23.76 -3.01
N LEU A 280 -14.13 -22.46 -3.01
CA LEU A 280 -14.54 -21.68 -4.18
C LEU A 280 -13.48 -20.65 -4.53
N VAL A 281 -12.88 -20.74 -5.73
CA VAL A 281 -11.86 -19.82 -6.21
C VAL A 281 -12.33 -19.16 -7.49
N GLY A 282 -12.53 -17.84 -7.45
CA GLY A 282 -12.98 -17.08 -8.60
C GLY A 282 -12.13 -15.87 -8.87
N GLY A 283 -11.84 -15.69 -10.14
CA GLY A 283 -11.06 -14.56 -10.59
C GLY A 283 -10.49 -14.78 -11.99
N MET A 284 -9.97 -13.73 -12.56
CA MET A 284 -9.39 -13.75 -13.90
C MET A 284 -7.91 -13.37 -13.85
N GLY A 285 -7.11 -13.99 -14.69
CA GLY A 285 -5.71 -13.65 -14.93
C GLY A 285 -5.41 -13.53 -16.40
N ASN A 286 -4.27 -12.94 -16.75
CA ASN A 286 -3.80 -12.93 -18.15
C ASN A 286 -3.27 -14.32 -18.51
N PRO A 287 -3.88 -15.03 -19.48
CA PRO A 287 -3.44 -16.38 -19.86
C PRO A 287 -1.99 -16.45 -20.36
N SER A 288 -1.41 -15.33 -20.82
CA SER A 288 -0.01 -15.26 -21.23
C SER A 288 0.97 -15.17 -20.04
N ASP A 289 0.48 -14.97 -18.81
CA ASP A 289 1.29 -14.98 -17.61
C ASP A 289 1.61 -16.43 -17.20
N PRO A 290 2.90 -16.82 -17.09
CA PRO A 290 3.29 -18.17 -16.65
C PRO A 290 2.68 -18.61 -15.33
N TYR A 291 2.49 -17.68 -14.37
CA TYR A 291 1.84 -17.96 -13.10
C TYR A 291 0.37 -18.34 -13.31
N VAL A 292 -0.34 -17.63 -14.17
CA VAL A 292 -1.74 -17.93 -14.52
C VAL A 292 -1.84 -19.29 -15.21
N GLY A 293 -0.88 -19.61 -16.11
CA GLY A 293 -0.78 -20.92 -16.75
C GLY A 293 -0.66 -22.07 -15.72
N GLN A 294 0.19 -21.90 -14.69
CA GLN A 294 0.29 -22.86 -13.58
C GLN A 294 -1.03 -22.99 -12.81
N CYS A 295 -1.70 -21.86 -12.51
CA CYS A 295 -3.01 -21.89 -11.88
C CYS A 295 -4.02 -22.67 -12.70
N ILE A 296 -4.12 -22.42 -14.00
CA ILE A 296 -5.06 -23.11 -14.92
C ILE A 296 -4.84 -24.62 -14.89
N ASN A 297 -3.60 -25.07 -15.04
CA ASN A 297 -3.27 -26.51 -15.02
C ASN A 297 -3.68 -27.15 -13.69
N LYS A 298 -3.37 -26.51 -12.58
CA LYS A 298 -3.72 -27.00 -11.24
C LYS A 298 -5.24 -27.01 -11.00
N ILE A 299 -5.94 -25.95 -11.44
CA ILE A 299 -7.41 -25.87 -11.36
C ILE A 299 -8.05 -27.02 -12.13
N ASN A 300 -7.61 -27.29 -13.36
CA ASN A 300 -8.14 -28.36 -14.17
C ASN A 300 -7.95 -29.73 -13.49
N TYR A 301 -6.77 -30.00 -12.96
CA TYR A 301 -6.49 -31.21 -12.19
C TYR A 301 -7.38 -31.33 -10.95
N LEU A 302 -7.48 -30.29 -10.13
CA LEU A 302 -8.27 -30.33 -8.90
C LEU A 302 -9.78 -30.47 -9.18
N ARG A 303 -10.30 -29.81 -10.20
CA ARG A 303 -11.70 -29.95 -10.62
C ARG A 303 -12.04 -31.37 -11.12
N SER A 304 -11.14 -32.00 -11.85
CA SER A 304 -11.37 -33.38 -12.31
C SER A 304 -11.44 -34.38 -11.15
N LYS A 305 -10.72 -34.12 -10.06
CA LYS A 305 -10.59 -35.05 -8.94
C LYS A 305 -11.54 -34.74 -7.75
N TYR A 306 -11.82 -33.46 -7.51
CA TYR A 306 -12.52 -32.98 -6.31
C TYR A 306 -13.70 -32.06 -6.63
N SER A 307 -14.42 -32.26 -7.73
CA SER A 307 -15.53 -31.38 -8.15
C SER A 307 -16.62 -31.19 -7.10
N TYR A 308 -16.79 -32.14 -6.19
CA TYR A 308 -17.73 -32.08 -5.07
C TYR A 308 -17.28 -31.16 -3.92
N ALA A 309 -16.00 -30.83 -3.85
CA ALA A 309 -15.39 -30.05 -2.77
C ALA A 309 -14.63 -28.80 -3.25
N PHE A 310 -14.25 -28.77 -4.53
CA PHE A 310 -13.47 -27.68 -5.13
C PHE A 310 -14.09 -27.19 -6.44
N TRP A 311 -14.24 -25.88 -6.55
CA TRP A 311 -14.63 -25.22 -7.79
C TRP A 311 -13.77 -23.98 -8.06
N ALA A 312 -13.35 -23.80 -9.28
CA ALA A 312 -12.65 -22.58 -9.75
C ALA A 312 -12.94 -22.29 -11.23
N ASN A 313 -12.97 -21.00 -11.57
CA ASN A 313 -12.95 -20.55 -12.97
C ASN A 313 -11.85 -19.49 -13.14
N PRO A 314 -10.80 -19.75 -13.95
CA PRO A 314 -9.70 -18.83 -14.14
C PRO A 314 -9.94 -17.76 -15.22
N PHE A 315 -11.09 -17.79 -15.91
CA PHE A 315 -11.36 -16.97 -17.08
C PHE A 315 -12.38 -15.86 -16.85
N GLU A 316 -13.09 -15.89 -15.73
CA GLU A 316 -14.17 -14.95 -15.45
C GLU A 316 -14.18 -14.54 -13.97
N PHE A 317 -14.57 -13.28 -13.74
CA PHE A 317 -14.92 -12.83 -12.40
C PHE A 317 -16.33 -13.32 -12.04
N PHE A 318 -16.56 -13.52 -10.76
CA PHE A 318 -17.90 -13.81 -10.27
C PHE A 318 -18.87 -12.66 -10.57
N THR A 319 -20.00 -12.97 -11.18
CA THR A 319 -21.11 -12.03 -11.35
C THR A 319 -22.02 -11.97 -10.12
N ASP A 320 -21.91 -12.95 -9.25
CA ASP A 320 -22.70 -13.13 -8.03
C ASP A 320 -21.86 -12.95 -6.73
N GLY A 321 -20.82 -12.13 -6.81
CA GLY A 321 -19.93 -11.81 -5.70
C GLY A 321 -20.65 -11.46 -4.38
N PRO A 322 -21.74 -10.69 -4.36
CA PRO A 322 -22.53 -10.43 -3.17
C PRO A 322 -23.09 -11.69 -2.49
N LYS A 323 -23.57 -12.66 -3.26
CA LYS A 323 -24.03 -13.97 -2.73
C LYS A 323 -22.87 -14.77 -2.15
N ILE A 324 -21.71 -14.74 -2.83
CA ILE A 324 -20.50 -15.43 -2.39
C ILE A 324 -20.01 -14.81 -1.07
N ASN A 325 -19.88 -13.49 -0.99
CA ASN A 325 -19.42 -12.83 0.22
C ASN A 325 -20.35 -13.13 1.43
N LEU A 326 -21.67 -13.12 1.21
CA LEU A 326 -22.63 -13.34 2.29
C LEU A 326 -22.77 -14.82 2.65
N GLY A 327 -22.72 -15.74 1.68
CA GLY A 327 -22.94 -17.18 1.87
C GLY A 327 -21.69 -17.96 2.28
N SER A 328 -20.50 -17.37 2.14
CA SER A 328 -19.25 -18.00 2.58
C SER A 328 -19.12 -18.03 4.09
N ASP A 329 -18.47 -19.08 4.59
CA ASP A 329 -18.13 -19.18 6.02
C ASP A 329 -16.81 -18.49 6.34
N PHE A 330 -15.88 -18.51 5.38
CA PHE A 330 -14.58 -17.83 5.50
C PHE A 330 -14.13 -17.29 4.14
N GLY A 331 -13.56 -16.07 4.14
CA GLY A 331 -12.84 -15.51 3.00
C GLY A 331 -11.36 -15.88 3.03
N LEU A 332 -10.75 -16.20 1.90
CA LEU A 332 -9.33 -16.53 1.77
C LEU A 332 -8.56 -15.36 1.17
N MET A 333 -7.53 -14.89 1.85
CA MET A 333 -6.66 -13.81 1.38
C MET A 333 -5.17 -14.15 1.61
N PRO A 334 -4.62 -15.11 0.84
CA PRO A 334 -3.23 -15.52 0.96
C PRO A 334 -2.28 -14.60 0.17
N SER A 335 -2.60 -13.31 0.05
CA SER A 335 -1.80 -12.37 -0.73
C SER A 335 -0.37 -12.31 -0.21
N LEU A 336 0.63 -12.47 -1.09
CA LEU A 336 2.05 -12.37 -0.75
C LEU A 336 2.38 -10.98 -0.21
N PHE A 337 1.80 -9.95 -0.81
CA PHE A 337 1.81 -8.58 -0.31
C PHE A 337 0.45 -7.91 -0.57
N GLU A 338 -0.02 -7.14 0.40
CA GLU A 338 -1.31 -6.43 0.34
C GLU A 338 -1.18 -5.10 1.10
N PRO A 339 -0.77 -4.01 0.44
CA PRO A 339 -0.52 -2.73 1.10
C PRO A 339 -1.66 -2.25 2.00
N GLY A 340 -2.89 -2.21 1.48
CA GLY A 340 -4.08 -1.80 2.22
C GLY A 340 -5.14 -2.88 2.28
N GLY A 341 -5.45 -3.45 1.11
CA GLY A 341 -6.58 -4.35 0.93
C GLY A 341 -7.94 -3.64 1.02
N ILE A 342 -8.89 -4.12 0.26
CA ILE A 342 -10.30 -3.69 0.35
C ILE A 342 -11.19 -4.94 0.44
N VAL A 343 -10.78 -6.04 -0.16
CA VAL A 343 -11.58 -7.27 -0.25
C VAL A 343 -11.93 -7.84 1.13
N GLN A 344 -11.02 -7.74 2.12
CA GLN A 344 -11.35 -8.16 3.50
C GLN A 344 -12.53 -7.37 4.08
N HIS A 345 -12.67 -6.09 3.72
CA HIS A 345 -13.79 -5.28 4.19
C HIS A 345 -15.11 -5.67 3.52
N GLU A 346 -15.07 -6.13 2.27
CA GLU A 346 -16.25 -6.69 1.58
C GLU A 346 -16.72 -8.00 2.25
N PHE A 347 -15.79 -8.88 2.71
CA PHE A 347 -16.13 -10.02 3.54
C PHE A 347 -16.63 -9.59 4.92
N PHE A 348 -15.97 -8.64 5.55
CA PHE A 348 -16.33 -8.18 6.89
C PHE A 348 -17.74 -7.60 6.95
N ILE A 349 -18.16 -6.75 5.99
CA ILE A 349 -19.54 -6.25 5.99
C ILE A 349 -20.59 -7.34 5.85
N ALA A 350 -20.24 -8.47 5.19
CA ALA A 350 -21.08 -9.66 5.11
C ALA A 350 -21.09 -10.48 6.42
N GLY A 351 -20.27 -10.13 7.39
CA GLY A 351 -20.05 -10.94 8.60
C GLY A 351 -19.29 -12.24 8.31
N THR A 352 -18.43 -12.24 7.32
CA THR A 352 -17.60 -13.38 6.92
C THR A 352 -16.17 -13.18 7.43
N PRO A 353 -15.71 -14.00 8.41
CA PRO A 353 -14.34 -13.98 8.88
C PRO A 353 -13.34 -14.29 7.76
N VAL A 354 -12.12 -13.73 7.86
CA VAL A 354 -11.10 -13.85 6.84
C VAL A 354 -9.91 -14.67 7.34
N ILE A 355 -9.36 -15.53 6.47
CA ILE A 355 -8.09 -16.21 6.68
C ILE A 355 -7.05 -15.54 5.80
N ALA A 356 -6.03 -14.94 6.41
CA ALA A 356 -5.08 -14.08 5.70
C ALA A 356 -3.62 -14.38 6.04
N PHE A 357 -2.75 -14.20 5.05
CA PHE A 357 -1.32 -14.06 5.31
C PHE A 357 -1.04 -12.72 6.00
N LYS A 358 -0.19 -12.73 7.03
CA LYS A 358 0.16 -11.51 7.81
C LYS A 358 1.08 -10.59 7.01
N THR A 359 0.51 -9.80 6.12
CA THR A 359 1.25 -8.85 5.29
C THR A 359 0.51 -7.51 5.20
N GLY A 360 1.22 -6.39 5.20
CA GLY A 360 0.68 -5.04 5.00
C GLY A 360 -0.62 -4.78 5.75
N GLY A 361 -1.65 -4.29 5.02
CA GLY A 361 -2.96 -3.97 5.59
C GLY A 361 -3.74 -5.17 6.13
N LEU A 362 -3.47 -6.40 5.65
CA LEU A 362 -4.09 -7.61 6.21
C LEU A 362 -3.58 -7.87 7.63
N LYS A 363 -2.30 -7.61 7.91
CA LYS A 363 -1.73 -7.70 9.25
C LYS A 363 -2.37 -6.71 10.23
N ASP A 364 -2.78 -5.53 9.73
CA ASP A 364 -3.40 -4.49 10.55
C ASP A 364 -4.90 -4.74 10.79
N THR A 365 -5.58 -5.47 9.90
CA THR A 365 -7.05 -5.56 9.89
C THR A 365 -7.60 -6.95 10.21
N VAL A 366 -6.84 -8.02 9.97
CA VAL A 366 -7.25 -9.39 10.28
C VAL A 366 -6.59 -9.86 11.57
N ASN A 367 -7.39 -10.12 12.59
CA ASN A 367 -6.94 -10.54 13.91
C ASN A 367 -7.37 -11.97 14.19
N GLU A 368 -6.43 -12.78 14.70
CA GLU A 368 -6.68 -14.17 15.11
C GLU A 368 -7.81 -14.23 16.14
N PHE A 369 -8.77 -15.15 15.93
CA PHE A 369 -9.84 -15.33 16.89
C PHE A 369 -9.33 -16.03 18.17
N ARG A 370 -9.62 -15.43 19.30
CA ARG A 370 -9.26 -15.91 20.63
C ARG A 370 -10.48 -16.40 21.39
N TYR A 371 -10.46 -17.66 21.79
CA TYR A 371 -11.57 -18.32 22.49
C TYR A 371 -11.77 -17.81 23.92
N ASP A 372 -10.69 -17.40 24.58
CA ASP A 372 -10.67 -16.89 25.96
C ASP A 372 -11.34 -15.53 26.09
N THR A 373 -11.03 -14.62 25.16
CA THR A 373 -11.50 -13.23 25.16
C THR A 373 -12.68 -12.98 24.23
N ASN A 374 -13.03 -13.92 23.37
CA ASN A 374 -14.04 -13.77 22.31
C ASN A 374 -13.71 -12.62 21.34
N THR A 375 -12.44 -12.31 21.14
CA THR A 375 -11.96 -11.26 20.24
C THR A 375 -11.38 -11.85 18.96
N GLY A 376 -11.18 -11.01 17.95
CA GLY A 376 -10.67 -11.42 16.64
C GLY A 376 -11.78 -11.63 15.62
N ASN A 377 -11.43 -11.52 14.35
CA ASN A 377 -12.34 -11.46 13.20
C ASN A 377 -11.96 -12.44 12.08
N GLY A 378 -11.02 -13.36 12.36
CA GLY A 378 -10.53 -14.31 11.38
C GLY A 378 -9.37 -15.14 11.90
N PHE A 379 -8.53 -15.60 10.97
CA PHE A 379 -7.33 -16.38 11.27
C PHE A 379 -6.17 -15.87 10.43
N THR A 380 -4.95 -16.02 10.94
CA THR A 380 -3.76 -15.52 10.26
C THR A 380 -2.68 -16.59 10.20
N PHE A 381 -1.77 -16.47 9.23
CA PHE A 381 -0.57 -17.28 9.13
C PHE A 381 0.64 -16.42 8.79
N GLU A 382 1.84 -16.81 9.23
CA GLU A 382 3.04 -15.97 9.22
C GLU A 382 4.06 -16.35 8.15
N SER A 383 4.08 -17.60 7.72
CA SER A 383 4.93 -18.07 6.62
C SER A 383 4.10 -18.34 5.38
N HIS A 384 4.49 -17.74 4.24
CA HIS A 384 3.74 -17.85 2.98
C HIS A 384 3.97 -19.22 2.31
N ASN A 385 3.38 -20.27 2.88
CA ASN A 385 3.41 -21.64 2.38
C ASN A 385 2.10 -22.38 2.64
N ALA A 386 1.86 -23.47 1.89
CA ALA A 386 0.61 -24.22 1.95
C ALA A 386 0.38 -24.86 3.34
N TYR A 387 1.44 -25.30 4.03
CA TYR A 387 1.34 -25.88 5.36
C TYR A 387 0.71 -24.90 6.36
N GLU A 388 1.22 -23.68 6.43
CA GLU A 388 0.72 -22.64 7.33
C GLU A 388 -0.72 -22.23 7.01
N LEU A 389 -1.07 -22.13 5.73
CA LEU A 389 -2.45 -21.89 5.30
C LEU A 389 -3.38 -23.04 5.76
N ILE A 390 -2.95 -24.30 5.62
CA ILE A 390 -3.70 -25.48 6.08
C ILE A 390 -3.89 -25.44 7.59
N GLN A 391 -2.88 -25.04 8.37
CA GLN A 391 -3.01 -24.87 9.82
C GLN A 391 -4.03 -23.79 10.20
N ALA A 392 -4.03 -22.65 9.50
CA ALA A 392 -5.02 -21.59 9.71
C ALA A 392 -6.44 -22.07 9.37
N ILE A 393 -6.61 -22.80 8.26
CA ILE A 393 -7.88 -23.43 7.89
C ILE A 393 -8.29 -24.46 8.94
N SER A 394 -7.37 -25.29 9.47
CA SER A 394 -7.69 -26.27 10.52
C SER A 394 -8.21 -25.60 11.80
N ARG A 395 -7.63 -24.47 12.20
CA ARG A 395 -8.13 -23.69 13.36
C ARG A 395 -9.52 -23.11 13.07
N SER A 396 -9.78 -22.63 11.85
CA SER A 396 -11.09 -22.11 11.45
C SER A 396 -12.17 -23.20 11.39
N LEU A 397 -11.82 -24.44 11.01
CA LEU A 397 -12.72 -25.59 11.07
C LEU A 397 -13.14 -25.89 12.52
N GLY A 398 -12.20 -25.86 13.47
CA GLY A 398 -12.50 -26.00 14.89
C GLY A 398 -13.47 -24.91 15.39
N LEU A 399 -13.27 -23.66 14.96
CA LEU A 399 -14.21 -22.58 15.27
C LEU A 399 -15.58 -22.80 14.64
N PHE A 400 -15.65 -23.22 13.39
CA PHE A 400 -16.91 -23.45 12.66
C PHE A 400 -17.78 -24.53 13.33
N GLN A 401 -17.16 -25.55 13.94
CA GLN A 401 -17.86 -26.59 14.72
C GLN A 401 -18.47 -26.04 16.01
N ASN A 402 -17.85 -25.01 16.63
CA ASN A 402 -18.40 -24.31 17.79
C ASN A 402 -19.30 -23.16 17.35
N LYS A 403 -20.60 -23.44 17.18
CA LYS A 403 -21.55 -22.49 16.60
C LYS A 403 -21.66 -21.17 17.37
N GLU A 404 -21.59 -21.20 18.68
CA GLU A 404 -21.65 -19.99 19.51
C GLU A 404 -20.43 -19.09 19.25
N LYS A 405 -19.23 -19.64 19.36
CA LYS A 405 -17.99 -18.89 19.15
C LYS A 405 -17.85 -18.42 17.70
N TYR A 406 -18.32 -19.22 16.76
CA TYR A 406 -18.33 -18.85 15.35
C TYR A 406 -19.21 -17.62 15.07
N GLU A 407 -20.43 -17.57 15.65
CA GLU A 407 -21.30 -16.39 15.51
C GLU A 407 -20.70 -15.14 16.17
N ILE A 408 -19.98 -15.29 17.29
CA ILE A 408 -19.22 -14.19 17.90
C ILE A 408 -18.14 -13.68 16.93
N CYS A 409 -17.34 -14.59 16.33
CA CYS A 409 -16.31 -14.22 15.35
C CYS A 409 -16.91 -13.50 14.13
N ARG A 410 -18.06 -13.97 13.64
CA ARG A 410 -18.79 -13.31 12.55
C ARG A 410 -19.26 -11.90 12.90
N LYS A 411 -19.79 -11.71 14.12
CA LYS A 411 -20.16 -10.38 14.62
C LYS A 411 -18.95 -9.46 14.71
N ASN A 412 -17.83 -9.98 15.21
CA ASN A 412 -16.56 -9.24 15.25
C ASN A 412 -16.09 -8.86 13.83
N ALA A 413 -16.14 -9.78 12.88
CA ALA A 413 -15.82 -9.50 11.48
C ALA A 413 -16.69 -8.36 10.92
N LYS A 414 -18.01 -8.43 11.10
CA LYS A 414 -18.93 -7.38 10.64
C LYS A 414 -18.59 -6.00 11.23
N ASN A 415 -18.16 -5.96 12.48
CA ASN A 415 -17.78 -4.72 13.16
C ASN A 415 -16.39 -4.21 12.76
N SER A 416 -15.54 -5.06 12.17
CA SER A 416 -14.15 -4.73 11.79
C SER A 416 -14.03 -4.02 10.44
N ALA A 417 -15.10 -3.91 9.66
CA ALA A 417 -15.06 -3.15 8.42
C ALA A 417 -14.81 -1.67 8.72
N ILE A 418 -13.84 -1.07 8.02
CA ILE A 418 -13.44 0.31 8.22
C ILE A 418 -14.31 1.22 7.35
N ASP A 419 -14.92 2.22 7.97
CA ASP A 419 -15.74 3.21 7.27
C ASP A 419 -14.87 4.32 6.66
N VAL A 420 -15.19 4.69 5.42
CA VAL A 420 -14.52 5.80 4.72
C VAL A 420 -14.67 7.13 5.49
N ALA A 421 -15.75 7.32 6.24
CA ALA A 421 -15.97 8.54 7.03
C ALA A 421 -14.94 8.67 8.16
N ASP A 422 -14.58 7.56 8.84
CA ASP A 422 -13.55 7.56 9.87
C ASP A 422 -12.18 7.86 9.28
N VAL A 423 -11.86 7.23 8.15
CA VAL A 423 -10.61 7.44 7.42
C VAL A 423 -10.51 8.88 6.93
N SER A 424 -11.59 9.43 6.37
CA SER A 424 -11.62 10.83 5.90
C SER A 424 -11.38 11.82 7.04
N ARG A 425 -11.97 11.59 8.22
CA ARG A 425 -11.70 12.41 9.42
C ARG A 425 -10.23 12.37 9.82
N ALA A 426 -9.60 11.20 9.76
CA ALA A 426 -8.18 11.05 10.05
C ALA A 426 -7.31 11.80 9.03
N TRP A 427 -7.60 11.68 7.74
CA TRP A 427 -6.93 12.43 6.68
C TRP A 427 -7.09 13.95 6.87
N CYS A 428 -8.28 14.44 7.17
CA CYS A 428 -8.51 15.86 7.43
C CYS A 428 -7.64 16.39 8.57
N LYS A 429 -7.51 15.64 9.68
CA LYS A 429 -6.63 16.01 10.78
C LYS A 429 -5.16 16.16 10.33
N GLU A 430 -4.66 15.22 9.50
CA GLU A 430 -3.30 15.31 8.97
C GLU A 430 -3.11 16.46 7.98
N PHE A 431 -4.10 16.74 7.13
CA PHE A 431 -4.06 17.90 6.24
C PHE A 431 -3.99 19.20 7.04
N CYS A 432 -4.79 19.31 8.10
CA CYS A 432 -4.75 20.46 9.02
C CYS A 432 -3.39 20.57 9.72
N ARG A 433 -2.83 19.45 10.19
CA ARG A 433 -1.51 19.40 10.81
C ARG A 433 -0.42 19.89 9.85
N LEU A 434 -0.42 19.40 8.61
CA LEU A 434 0.57 19.79 7.58
C LEU A 434 0.52 21.28 7.25
N LYS A 435 -0.63 21.92 7.36
CA LYS A 435 -0.82 23.34 7.04
C LYS A 435 -0.93 24.24 8.27
N ASN A 436 -0.89 23.69 9.49
CA ASN A 436 -1.21 24.43 10.73
C ASN A 436 -2.55 25.18 10.65
N LYS A 437 -3.55 24.62 9.94
CA LYS A 437 -4.87 25.23 9.70
C LYS A 437 -5.97 24.17 9.87
N ILE A 438 -7.12 24.60 10.38
CA ILE A 438 -8.33 23.79 10.39
C ILE A 438 -9.17 24.20 9.19
N PHE A 439 -9.35 23.30 8.22
CA PHE A 439 -10.11 23.60 7.00
C PHE A 439 -11.61 23.30 7.11
N PHE A 440 -12.05 22.52 8.10
CA PHE A 440 -13.44 22.15 8.25
C PHE A 440 -13.86 22.05 9.70
N ASN A 441 -15.01 22.63 10.00
CA ASN A 441 -15.80 22.21 11.14
C ASN A 441 -16.62 21.00 10.68
N VAL A 442 -16.13 19.79 10.88
CA VAL A 442 -16.95 18.60 10.66
C VAL A 442 -17.92 18.48 11.82
N LYS A 443 -18.94 19.30 11.81
CA LYS A 443 -20.20 18.90 12.42
C LYS A 443 -20.70 17.74 11.60
N ASP A 444 -21.13 16.70 12.27
CA ASP A 444 -21.61 15.44 11.71
C ASP A 444 -22.03 15.52 10.23
N ALA A 445 -21.70 14.49 9.44
CA ALA A 445 -21.96 14.42 8.00
C ALA A 445 -23.41 14.66 7.56
N LYS A 446 -24.28 15.01 8.47
CA LYS A 446 -25.68 15.42 8.26
C LYS A 446 -25.89 16.94 8.18
N ASN A 447 -24.91 17.76 8.62
CA ASN A 447 -25.01 19.22 8.61
C ASN A 447 -23.73 19.81 8.03
N VAL A 448 -23.60 19.79 6.71
CA VAL A 448 -22.59 20.56 6.00
C VAL A 448 -23.20 21.92 5.68
N GLU A 449 -23.38 22.75 6.69
CA GLU A 449 -23.54 24.18 6.52
C GLU A 449 -22.26 24.86 7.02
N ASP A 450 -21.71 25.70 6.17
CA ASP A 450 -20.54 26.59 6.35
C ASP A 450 -19.13 25.96 6.27
N ASN A 451 -18.56 26.12 5.07
CA ASN A 451 -17.11 26.05 4.82
C ASN A 451 -16.42 27.27 5.47
N GLN A 452 -16.19 27.25 6.77
CA GLN A 452 -15.36 28.26 7.42
C GLN A 452 -13.93 27.70 7.59
N ILE A 453 -12.98 28.41 7.01
CA ILE A 453 -11.56 28.18 7.20
C ILE A 453 -11.18 28.80 8.54
N PHE A 454 -10.81 28.00 9.53
CA PHE A 454 -10.31 28.47 10.81
C PHE A 454 -8.77 28.41 10.79
N GLU A 455 -8.13 29.57 10.90
CA GLU A 455 -6.75 29.58 11.35
C GLU A 455 -6.71 29.21 12.82
N LEU A 456 -5.92 28.19 13.16
CA LEU A 456 -5.52 27.99 14.53
C LEU A 456 -4.70 29.22 14.92
N LYS A 457 -5.34 30.20 15.57
CA LYS A 457 -4.57 31.17 16.34
C LYS A 457 -3.72 30.31 17.27
N ARG A 458 -2.40 30.25 17.01
CA ARG A 458 -1.48 29.87 18.07
C ARG A 458 -1.89 30.74 19.25
N GLN A 459 -2.49 30.16 20.25
CA GLN A 459 -2.34 30.72 21.56
C GLN A 459 -0.83 30.73 21.74
N ASN A 460 -0.24 31.91 21.72
CA ASN A 460 1.06 32.16 22.31
C ASN A 460 0.90 31.87 23.79
N THR A 461 0.72 30.63 24.13
CA THR A 461 1.16 30.13 25.39
C THR A 461 2.65 29.96 25.20
N ASP A 462 3.41 30.88 25.78
CA ASP A 462 4.77 30.67 26.25
C ASP A 462 4.80 29.49 27.23
N ASN A 463 4.35 28.35 26.77
CA ASN A 463 4.51 27.03 27.35
C ASN A 463 5.32 26.18 26.35
N THR A 464 6.55 26.61 26.15
CA THR A 464 7.70 25.77 25.84
C THR A 464 7.92 24.71 26.93
N LYS A 465 6.90 24.06 27.45
CA LYS A 465 7.00 22.95 28.44
C LYS A 465 5.75 22.04 28.46
N GLU A 466 5.06 21.85 27.38
CA GLU A 466 4.40 20.58 27.14
C GLU A 466 5.06 19.93 25.95
N LYS A 467 6.24 19.37 26.21
CA LYS A 467 6.73 18.21 25.46
C LYS A 467 5.57 17.25 25.37
N GLU A 468 5.16 16.94 24.12
CA GLU A 468 4.48 15.71 23.84
C GLU A 468 5.10 14.64 24.73
N LYS A 469 4.36 14.12 25.65
CA LYS A 469 4.61 12.81 26.20
C LYS A 469 4.32 11.83 25.05
N GLU A 470 5.27 11.70 24.11
CA GLU A 470 5.60 10.37 23.66
C GLU A 470 5.77 9.59 24.98
N GLU A 471 4.97 8.55 25.17
CA GLU A 471 5.40 7.47 26.04
C GLU A 471 6.74 7.02 25.46
N LYS A 472 7.81 7.66 25.90
CA LYS A 472 9.13 7.09 25.84
C LYS A 472 9.01 5.84 26.66
N VAL A 473 8.86 4.70 25.98
CA VAL A 473 9.39 3.48 26.52
C VAL A 473 10.87 3.80 26.69
N ASP A 474 11.23 4.20 27.90
CA ASP A 474 12.63 4.37 28.29
C ASP A 474 13.19 2.94 28.36
N ASP A 475 13.61 2.45 27.18
CA ASP A 475 14.25 1.15 27.03
C ASP A 475 15.73 1.20 27.47
N GLY A 476 16.18 2.33 28.04
CA GLY A 476 17.55 2.56 28.47
C GLY A 476 18.58 2.56 27.33
N LEU A 477 18.14 2.58 26.07
CA LEU A 477 19.02 2.54 24.91
C LEU A 477 19.30 3.94 24.37
N ILE A 478 20.57 4.22 24.07
CA ILE A 478 21.08 5.50 23.57
C ILE A 478 21.27 5.42 22.05
N PRO A 479 20.62 6.28 21.24
CA PRO A 479 20.86 6.31 19.81
C PRO A 479 22.25 6.89 19.50
N PHE A 480 23.03 6.17 18.69
CA PHE A 480 24.35 6.61 18.24
C PHE A 480 24.48 6.46 16.74
N THR A 481 25.04 7.51 16.07
CA THR A 481 25.25 7.51 14.63
C THR A 481 26.65 7.03 14.30
N PHE A 482 26.74 5.87 13.66
CA PHE A 482 27.99 5.37 13.09
C PHE A 482 28.17 5.95 11.70
N SER A 483 29.38 6.45 11.36
CA SER A 483 29.65 7.04 10.06
C SER A 483 31.00 6.61 9.51
N TYR A 484 31.05 6.27 8.24
CA TYR A 484 32.27 5.91 7.51
C TYR A 484 32.50 6.85 6.34
N LYS A 485 33.62 7.58 6.32
CA LYS A 485 34.01 8.44 5.22
C LYS A 485 35.10 7.76 4.41
N PHE A 486 35.03 7.88 3.16
CA PHE A 486 35.78 7.17 2.17
C PHE A 486 36.85 8.05 1.50
N GLU A 487 37.99 7.47 1.10
CA GLU A 487 39.04 8.16 0.36
C GLU A 487 38.67 8.29 -1.11
N LYS A 488 38.83 9.51 -1.69
CA LYS A 488 38.53 9.78 -3.10
C LYS A 488 39.20 8.80 -4.02
N GLY A 489 38.41 8.09 -4.86
CA GLY A 489 38.90 7.27 -5.97
C GLY A 489 38.54 5.78 -5.93
N LYS A 490 38.03 5.23 -4.82
CA LYS A 490 37.56 3.82 -4.77
C LYS A 490 36.05 3.74 -4.85
N LYS A 491 35.50 2.90 -5.70
CA LYS A 491 34.07 2.65 -5.85
C LYS A 491 33.62 1.71 -4.75
N LEU A 492 32.73 2.14 -3.85
CA LEU A 492 32.13 1.31 -2.82
C LEU A 492 30.76 0.86 -3.26
N ASN A 493 30.50 -0.43 -3.17
CA ASN A 493 29.20 -0.98 -3.51
C ASN A 493 28.31 -1.18 -2.26
N ASN A 494 28.91 -1.55 -1.13
CA ASN A 494 28.19 -1.82 0.12
C ASN A 494 29.07 -1.53 1.33
N VAL A 495 28.52 -0.90 2.35
CA VAL A 495 29.14 -0.70 3.66
C VAL A 495 28.20 -1.21 4.75
N PHE A 496 28.70 -2.07 5.62
CA PHE A 496 27.97 -2.57 6.77
C PHE A 496 28.72 -2.27 8.06
N LEU A 497 27.98 -2.24 9.17
CA LEU A 497 28.49 -2.19 10.53
C LEU A 497 28.25 -3.54 11.19
N CYS A 498 29.22 -4.03 11.95
CA CYS A 498 29.10 -5.21 12.78
C CYS A 498 29.85 -4.99 14.10
N GLY A 499 29.31 -5.47 15.22
CA GLY A 499 29.92 -5.19 16.49
C GLY A 499 29.46 -6.09 17.63
N SER A 500 29.96 -5.81 18.85
CA SER A 500 29.60 -6.53 20.08
C SER A 500 28.09 -6.49 20.36
N PHE A 501 27.40 -5.45 19.95
CA PHE A 501 25.96 -5.28 20.08
C PHE A 501 25.12 -6.16 19.15
N THR A 502 25.75 -6.80 18.16
CA THR A 502 25.13 -7.83 17.31
C THR A 502 25.77 -9.20 17.53
N ASN A 503 26.56 -9.36 18.59
CA ASN A 503 27.37 -10.53 18.84
C ASN A 503 28.25 -10.93 17.63
N TRP A 504 28.65 -9.94 16.81
CA TRP A 504 29.43 -10.09 15.58
C TRP A 504 28.80 -11.00 14.51
N LYS A 505 27.46 -11.22 14.57
CA LYS A 505 26.72 -12.12 13.67
C LYS A 505 25.92 -11.36 12.62
N GLU A 506 25.30 -10.24 13.02
CA GLU A 506 24.44 -9.47 12.14
C GLU A 506 25.22 -8.29 11.53
N LYS A 507 25.04 -8.09 10.24
CA LYS A 507 25.64 -6.98 9.48
C LYS A 507 24.57 -5.91 9.27
N ILE A 508 24.71 -4.76 9.92
CA ILE A 508 23.80 -3.61 9.79
C ILE A 508 24.25 -2.77 8.59
N PRO A 509 23.39 -2.58 7.56
CA PRO A 509 23.76 -1.78 6.40
C PRO A 509 23.87 -0.29 6.76
N LEU A 510 24.88 0.39 6.16
CA LEU A 510 24.99 1.84 6.18
C LEU A 510 24.38 2.42 4.91
N THR A 511 23.84 3.63 5.03
CA THR A 511 23.29 4.41 3.92
C THR A 511 24.27 5.51 3.52
N PHE A 512 24.51 5.67 2.22
CA PHE A 512 25.37 6.73 1.70
C PHE A 512 24.60 8.04 1.59
N ASP A 513 25.16 9.10 2.16
CA ASP A 513 24.70 10.46 1.99
C ASP A 513 25.59 11.20 0.98
N PRO A 514 25.07 11.52 -0.23
CA PRO A 514 25.85 12.18 -1.26
C PRO A 514 26.20 13.64 -0.94
N LEU A 515 25.52 14.31 0.01
CA LEU A 515 25.81 15.68 0.42
C LEU A 515 27.02 15.76 1.35
N THR A 516 27.17 14.78 2.23
CA THR A 516 28.28 14.70 3.18
C THR A 516 29.39 13.74 2.74
N GLU A 517 29.18 13.01 1.64
CA GLU A 517 30.05 11.93 1.15
C GLU A 517 30.36 10.87 2.22
N LYS A 518 29.40 10.59 3.11
CA LYS A 518 29.55 9.62 4.19
C LYS A 518 28.51 8.50 4.10
N TRP A 519 28.93 7.32 4.52
CA TRP A 519 28.04 6.21 4.83
C TRP A 519 27.66 6.27 6.29
N SER A 520 26.39 6.17 6.67
CA SER A 520 25.96 6.25 8.05
C SER A 520 24.78 5.34 8.37
N THR A 521 24.65 4.99 9.66
CA THR A 521 23.49 4.30 10.23
C THR A 521 23.35 4.70 11.70
N ILE A 522 22.11 4.64 12.23
CA ILE A 522 21.84 4.89 13.65
C ILE A 522 21.52 3.56 14.32
N VAL A 523 22.23 3.25 15.39
CA VAL A 523 22.00 2.07 16.23
C VAL A 523 21.71 2.51 17.65
N ARG A 524 20.71 1.94 18.29
CA ARG A 524 20.40 2.18 19.71
C ARG A 524 21.16 1.20 20.56
N LEU A 525 21.99 1.69 21.48
CA LEU A 525 22.92 0.90 22.29
C LEU A 525 22.68 1.14 23.78
N PRO A 526 22.79 0.11 24.63
CA PRO A 526 22.77 0.31 26.09
C PRO A 526 24.00 1.08 26.58
N LYS A 527 23.94 1.58 27.80
CA LYS A 527 25.14 2.13 28.47
C LYS A 527 26.25 1.08 28.50
N GLY A 528 27.51 1.56 28.37
CA GLY A 528 28.68 0.70 28.35
C GLY A 528 29.55 0.89 27.12
N LYS A 529 30.56 0.04 27.00
CA LYS A 529 31.56 0.06 25.91
C LYS A 529 31.18 -0.97 24.85
N HIS A 530 31.08 -0.52 23.59
CA HIS A 530 30.68 -1.34 22.44
C HIS A 530 31.75 -1.30 21.37
N PHE A 531 32.21 -2.47 20.96
CA PHE A 531 33.23 -2.63 19.92
C PHE A 531 32.57 -2.88 18.58
N TYR A 532 33.17 -2.37 17.48
CA TYR A 532 32.62 -2.51 16.15
C TYR A 532 33.70 -2.43 15.06
N LYS A 533 33.33 -2.87 13.87
CA LYS A 533 34.06 -2.68 12.60
C LYS A 533 33.11 -2.37 11.48
N TYR A 534 33.63 -1.71 10.46
CA TYR A 534 32.95 -1.58 9.19
C TYR A 534 33.31 -2.76 8.28
N ILE A 535 32.37 -3.19 7.46
CA ILE A 535 32.59 -4.19 6.40
C ILE A 535 32.37 -3.46 5.08
N VAL A 536 33.46 -3.28 4.34
CA VAL A 536 33.49 -2.51 3.10
C VAL A 536 33.89 -3.43 1.99
N ASN A 537 33.03 -3.65 0.98
CA ASN A 537 33.26 -4.61 -0.11
C ASN A 537 33.66 -6.03 0.38
N ASN A 538 33.09 -6.48 1.50
CA ASN A 538 33.38 -7.72 2.23
C ASN A 538 34.65 -7.74 3.11
N ASP A 539 35.45 -6.67 3.13
CA ASP A 539 36.62 -6.57 3.99
C ASP A 539 36.28 -5.93 5.34
N TRP A 540 36.79 -6.49 6.42
CA TRP A 540 36.62 -5.98 7.77
C TRP A 540 37.63 -4.86 8.04
N ILE A 541 37.13 -3.63 8.20
CA ILE A 541 37.95 -2.42 8.26
C ILE A 541 37.65 -1.66 9.57
N ILE A 542 38.68 -1.15 10.22
CA ILE A 542 38.55 -0.12 11.26
C ILE A 542 38.56 1.26 10.61
N ASN A 543 37.86 2.21 11.19
CA ASN A 543 38.00 3.63 10.85
C ASN A 543 39.12 4.23 11.73
N PRO A 544 40.30 4.57 11.18
CA PRO A 544 41.41 5.07 12.00
C PRO A 544 41.13 6.45 12.63
N SER A 545 40.15 7.19 12.12
CA SER A 545 39.73 8.49 12.67
C SER A 545 38.79 8.36 13.87
N GLU A 546 38.33 7.15 14.21
CA GLU A 546 37.48 6.88 15.37
C GLU A 546 38.26 6.17 16.47
N PRO A 547 37.84 6.28 17.74
CA PRO A 547 38.49 5.57 18.84
C PRO A 547 38.65 4.09 18.56
N ASN A 548 39.83 3.55 18.75
CA ASN A 548 40.09 2.12 18.51
C ASN A 548 41.00 1.55 19.59
N GLU A 549 40.90 0.26 19.82
CA GLU A 549 41.63 -0.45 20.87
C GLU A 549 41.96 -1.88 20.43
N LYS A 550 43.11 -2.37 20.85
CA LYS A 550 43.53 -3.75 20.61
C LYS A 550 42.96 -4.67 21.67
N GLY A 551 42.12 -5.62 21.28
CA GLY A 551 41.57 -6.61 22.20
C GLY A 551 42.62 -7.60 22.73
N ARG A 552 42.24 -8.42 23.72
CA ARG A 552 43.11 -9.50 24.28
C ARG A 552 43.47 -10.56 23.24
N ASP A 553 42.64 -10.71 22.20
CA ASP A 553 42.85 -11.57 21.04
C ASP A 553 43.84 -11.00 20.00
N GLY A 554 44.40 -9.82 20.26
CA GLY A 554 45.28 -9.12 19.36
C GLY A 554 44.61 -8.38 18.21
N ILE A 555 43.27 -8.42 18.12
CA ILE A 555 42.45 -7.77 17.07
C ILE A 555 42.15 -6.32 17.44
N VAL A 556 42.37 -5.39 16.52
CA VAL A 556 42.01 -3.98 16.71
C VAL A 556 40.57 -3.77 16.25
N ASN A 557 39.76 -3.14 17.12
CA ASN A 557 38.38 -2.77 16.84
C ASN A 557 38.15 -1.29 17.16
N ASN A 558 37.24 -0.62 16.44
CA ASN A 558 36.72 0.65 16.91
C ASN A 558 35.82 0.43 18.12
N PHE A 559 35.64 1.47 18.94
CA PHE A 559 34.71 1.42 20.08
C PHE A 559 33.98 2.74 20.30
N VAL A 560 32.81 2.64 20.91
CA VAL A 560 32.05 3.76 21.48
C VAL A 560 31.71 3.40 22.93
N GLU A 561 31.71 4.39 23.82
CA GLU A 561 31.44 4.20 25.25
C GLU A 561 30.43 5.24 25.75
N PHE A 562 29.36 4.78 26.36
CA PHE A 562 28.34 5.59 27.00
C PHE A 562 28.41 5.44 28.52
N LYS A 563 28.66 6.53 29.22
CA LYS A 563 28.76 6.58 30.69
C LYS A 563 27.38 6.59 31.35
#